data_629081180e062148797c683176c1a0ee
#
_entry.id   629081180e062148797c683176c1a0ee
#
_cell.length_a   1.000
_cell.length_b   1.000
_cell.length_c   1.000
_cell.angle_alpha   90.00
_cell.angle_beta   90.00
_cell.angle_gamma   90.00
#
_symmetry.space_group_name_H-M   'P 1'
#
loop_
_entity.id
_entity.type
_entity.pdbx_description
1 polymer ?
#
loop_
_entity_poly.entity_id
_entity_poly.type
_entity_poly.pdbx_seq_one_letter_code
_entity_poly.pdbx_strand_id
1 'polypeptide(L)'
;MVIIWIILGALLLWEIQSVWYAKHWDEELFVSLAFSRKSTVRGESCELLETIENRKLLPLPVLKVKFQVSRQLAFEDAGTESSVTDQYYRNDVFSVRPYTRHIRSLRFTCKKRGFYRINGLDVVAGDLFLTHELPKSLPVDSQLYVYPRPFRGMDFNGALRQLNGEVATKRHLQEDPFEYLGIREYTPRDTLRDVNWKATARSGELKVNQKGCTAQRSVRLV
;
A
#
# COMPACT_ATOMS: atom_id res chain seq x y z
N MET A 1 -58.17 -19.50 27.94
CA MET A 1 -57.24 -19.52 29.07
C MET A 1 -55.91 -20.24 28.70
N VAL A 2 -55.95 -21.51 28.24
CA VAL A 2 -54.72 -22.29 27.92
C VAL A 2 -53.87 -21.60 26.88
N ILE A 3 -54.44 -21.06 25.80
CA ILE A 3 -53.72 -20.38 24.71
C ILE A 3 -52.95 -19.16 25.23
N ILE A 4 -53.49 -18.39 26.16
CA ILE A 4 -52.85 -17.22 26.76
C ILE A 4 -51.59 -17.64 27.53
N TRP A 5 -51.66 -18.74 28.28
CA TRP A 5 -50.50 -19.26 29.01
C TRP A 5 -49.41 -19.80 28.09
N ILE A 6 -49.79 -20.41 26.94
CA ILE A 6 -48.85 -20.88 25.93
C ILE A 6 -48.10 -19.67 25.29
N ILE A 7 -48.84 -18.62 24.93
CA ILE A 7 -48.24 -17.40 24.35
C ILE A 7 -47.32 -16.73 25.39
N LEU A 8 -47.74 -16.59 26.62
CA LEU A 8 -46.93 -16.01 27.68
C LEU A 8 -45.65 -16.82 27.93
N GLY A 9 -45.76 -18.15 27.97
CA GLY A 9 -44.64 -19.06 28.10
C GLY A 9 -43.64 -18.95 26.91
N ALA A 10 -44.15 -18.83 25.69
CA ALA A 10 -43.34 -18.65 24.51
C ALA A 10 -42.59 -17.31 24.51
N LEU A 11 -43.26 -16.21 24.91
CA LEU A 11 -42.62 -14.90 25.06
C LEU A 11 -41.54 -14.92 26.14
N LEU A 12 -41.78 -15.57 27.26
CA LEU A 12 -40.80 -15.68 28.33
C LEU A 12 -39.58 -16.51 27.90
N LEU A 13 -39.78 -17.60 27.19
CA LEU A 13 -38.69 -18.39 26.62
C LEU A 13 -37.91 -17.61 25.59
N TRP A 14 -38.55 -16.80 24.77
CA TRP A 14 -37.89 -15.94 23.79
C TRP A 14 -37.01 -14.88 24.45
N GLU A 15 -37.51 -14.21 25.51
CA GLU A 15 -36.72 -13.23 26.25
C GLU A 15 -35.52 -13.89 26.97
N ILE A 16 -35.75 -15.02 27.66
CA ILE A 16 -34.65 -15.76 28.32
C ILE A 16 -33.55 -16.16 27.31
N GLN A 17 -33.96 -16.67 26.15
CA GLN A 17 -33.05 -17.07 25.10
C GLN A 17 -32.23 -15.86 24.58
N SER A 18 -32.88 -14.71 24.34
CA SER A 18 -32.25 -13.50 23.87
C SER A 18 -31.21 -12.97 24.85
N VAL A 19 -31.55 -12.88 26.14
CA VAL A 19 -30.64 -12.44 27.20
C VAL A 19 -29.47 -13.41 27.38
N TRP A 20 -29.74 -14.71 27.36
CA TRP A 20 -28.68 -15.74 27.48
C TRP A 20 -27.76 -15.72 26.30
N TYR A 21 -28.30 -15.58 25.09
CA TYR A 21 -27.51 -15.49 23.86
C TYR A 21 -26.61 -14.23 23.85
N ALA A 22 -27.15 -13.08 24.22
CA ALA A 22 -26.44 -11.83 24.32
C ALA A 22 -25.22 -11.90 25.26
N LYS A 23 -25.33 -12.72 26.31
CA LYS A 23 -24.23 -12.88 27.28
C LYS A 23 -23.13 -13.83 26.82
N HIS A 24 -23.47 -14.86 26.01
CA HIS A 24 -22.51 -15.96 25.71
C HIS A 24 -22.13 -16.05 24.21
N TRP A 25 -22.61 -15.14 23.35
CA TRP A 25 -22.36 -15.24 21.93
C TRP A 25 -20.89 -15.03 21.52
N ASP A 26 -20.14 -14.27 22.28
CA ASP A 26 -18.74 -13.91 22.01
C ASP A 26 -17.73 -14.79 22.75
N GLU A 27 -18.19 -15.59 23.74
CA GLU A 27 -17.34 -16.56 24.44
C GLU A 27 -16.80 -17.59 23.45
N GLU A 28 -15.53 -17.93 23.54
CA GLU A 28 -14.84 -18.93 22.69
C GLU A 28 -15.04 -18.74 21.18
N LEU A 29 -15.34 -17.52 20.74
CA LEU A 29 -15.39 -17.14 19.34
C LEU A 29 -14.08 -16.42 18.96
N PHE A 30 -13.33 -17.02 18.03
CA PHE A 30 -12.09 -16.47 17.54
C PHE A 30 -12.28 -16.00 16.09
N VAL A 31 -12.09 -14.71 15.86
CA VAL A 31 -12.11 -14.13 14.52
C VAL A 31 -10.79 -13.46 14.28
N SER A 32 -10.11 -13.83 13.20
CA SER A 32 -8.82 -13.27 12.82
C SER A 32 -8.76 -12.94 11.35
N LEU A 33 -8.05 -11.86 11.05
CA LEU A 33 -7.80 -11.35 9.72
C LEU A 33 -6.29 -11.21 9.54
N ALA A 34 -5.73 -11.89 8.54
CA ALA A 34 -4.30 -11.86 8.31
C ALA A 34 -3.96 -11.86 6.82
N PHE A 35 -3.03 -11.00 6.41
CA PHE A 35 -2.44 -11.11 5.08
C PHE A 35 -1.61 -12.40 4.97
N SER A 36 -1.73 -13.11 3.87
CA SER A 36 -0.98 -14.36 3.62
C SER A 36 0.54 -14.14 3.56
N ARG A 37 0.96 -12.92 3.24
CA ARG A 37 2.36 -12.49 3.18
C ARG A 37 2.55 -11.16 3.87
N LYS A 38 3.73 -10.95 4.47
CA LYS A 38 4.10 -9.66 5.08
C LYS A 38 4.53 -8.62 4.04
N SER A 39 4.97 -9.08 2.85
CA SER A 39 5.43 -8.18 1.78
C SER A 39 5.12 -8.75 0.40
N THR A 40 4.89 -7.86 -0.56
CA THR A 40 4.64 -8.17 -1.97
C THR A 40 5.12 -7.02 -2.85
N VAL A 41 5.05 -7.17 -4.17
CA VAL A 41 5.43 -6.15 -5.15
C VAL A 41 4.18 -5.60 -5.82
N ARG A 42 4.21 -4.32 -6.21
CA ARG A 42 3.11 -3.68 -6.94
C ARG A 42 2.71 -4.48 -8.17
N GLY A 43 1.42 -4.76 -8.31
CA GLY A 43 0.85 -5.51 -9.42
C GLY A 43 0.79 -7.03 -9.20
N GLU A 44 1.31 -7.53 -8.08
CA GLU A 44 1.15 -8.93 -7.70
C GLU A 44 -0.15 -9.15 -6.94
N SER A 45 -0.69 -10.37 -7.10
CA SER A 45 -1.86 -10.82 -6.34
C SER A 45 -1.41 -11.37 -4.98
N CYS A 46 -2.19 -11.06 -3.96
CA CYS A 46 -2.00 -11.53 -2.60
C CYS A 46 -3.36 -11.96 -2.03
N GLU A 47 -3.36 -12.63 -0.88
CA GLU A 47 -4.57 -13.12 -0.25
C GLU A 47 -4.70 -12.57 1.18
N LEU A 48 -5.92 -12.22 1.55
CA LEU A 48 -6.32 -11.92 2.91
C LEU A 48 -7.10 -13.11 3.45
N LEU A 49 -6.61 -13.70 4.52
CA LEU A 49 -7.20 -14.87 5.16
C LEU A 49 -8.12 -14.41 6.28
N GLU A 50 -9.40 -14.74 6.14
CA GLU A 50 -10.41 -14.61 7.19
C GLU A 50 -10.56 -15.96 7.88
N THR A 51 -10.29 -16.02 9.17
CA THR A 51 -10.48 -17.24 9.95
C THR A 51 -11.49 -16.98 11.04
N ILE A 52 -12.57 -17.76 11.06
CA ILE A 52 -13.61 -17.72 12.08
C ILE A 52 -13.67 -19.10 12.70
N GLU A 53 -13.46 -19.20 13.99
CA GLU A 53 -13.50 -20.45 14.75
C GLU A 53 -14.45 -20.32 15.92
N ASN A 54 -15.50 -21.16 15.91
CA ASN A 54 -16.46 -21.29 17.00
C ASN A 54 -16.14 -22.55 17.80
N ARG A 55 -15.66 -22.40 19.02
CA ARG A 55 -15.30 -23.52 19.91
C ARG A 55 -16.39 -23.89 20.92
N LYS A 56 -17.57 -23.31 20.77
CA LYS A 56 -18.71 -23.54 21.65
C LYS A 56 -19.87 -24.27 20.97
N LEU A 57 -20.80 -24.75 21.78
CA LEU A 57 -22.05 -25.39 21.34
C LEU A 57 -23.02 -24.39 20.71
N LEU A 58 -22.93 -23.10 21.07
CA LEU A 58 -23.86 -22.08 20.59
C LEU A 58 -23.62 -21.80 19.09
N PRO A 59 -24.62 -22.05 18.20
CA PRO A 59 -24.50 -21.72 16.79
C PRO A 59 -24.62 -20.19 16.60
N LEU A 60 -24.00 -19.67 15.55
CA LEU A 60 -24.12 -18.27 15.13
C LEU A 60 -24.77 -18.26 13.73
N PRO A 61 -26.10 -18.15 13.62
CA PRO A 61 -26.81 -18.23 12.35
C PRO A 61 -26.36 -17.14 11.37
N VAL A 62 -26.15 -15.94 11.88
CA VAL A 62 -25.65 -14.80 11.14
C VAL A 62 -24.53 -14.15 11.93
N LEU A 63 -23.34 -14.14 11.35
CA LEU A 63 -22.16 -13.44 11.84
C LEU A 63 -21.65 -12.53 10.74
N LYS A 64 -21.78 -11.22 10.93
CA LYS A 64 -21.26 -10.22 10.01
C LYS A 64 -19.86 -9.80 10.46
N VAL A 65 -18.89 -9.90 9.56
CA VAL A 65 -17.51 -9.44 9.80
C VAL A 65 -17.29 -8.20 8.97
N LYS A 66 -17.09 -7.07 9.64
CA LYS A 66 -16.91 -5.76 9.01
C LYS A 66 -15.50 -5.26 9.25
N PHE A 67 -14.81 -4.86 8.20
CA PHE A 67 -13.48 -4.28 8.30
C PHE A 67 -13.21 -3.25 7.20
N GLN A 68 -12.24 -2.40 7.48
CA GLN A 68 -11.82 -1.35 6.55
C GLN A 68 -10.53 -1.73 5.86
N VAL A 69 -10.50 -1.54 4.55
CA VAL A 69 -9.32 -1.80 3.72
C VAL A 69 -9.09 -0.65 2.75
N SER A 70 -7.83 -0.39 2.42
CA SER A 70 -7.50 0.63 1.43
C SER A 70 -8.03 0.25 0.03
N ARG A 71 -8.62 1.21 -0.67
CA ARG A 71 -9.08 1.10 -2.06
C ARG A 71 -7.97 0.70 -3.06
N GLN A 72 -6.71 0.87 -2.66
CA GLN A 72 -5.56 0.50 -3.49
C GLN A 72 -5.33 -1.03 -3.54
N LEU A 73 -5.98 -1.79 -2.65
CA LEU A 73 -6.06 -3.24 -2.67
C LEU A 73 -7.34 -3.64 -3.43
N ALA A 74 -7.20 -4.02 -4.70
CA ALA A 74 -8.34 -4.38 -5.53
C ALA A 74 -8.69 -5.85 -5.32
N PHE A 75 -9.80 -6.12 -4.63
CA PHE A 75 -10.33 -7.47 -4.44
C PHE A 75 -10.99 -7.98 -5.73
N GLU A 76 -10.85 -9.27 -6.00
CA GLU A 76 -11.45 -9.94 -7.17
C GLU A 76 -12.93 -10.24 -6.94
N ASP A 77 -13.31 -10.52 -5.68
CA ASP A 77 -14.69 -10.76 -5.32
C ASP A 77 -15.39 -9.42 -5.06
N ALA A 78 -16.42 -9.14 -5.86
CA ALA A 78 -17.37 -8.04 -5.62
C ALA A 78 -18.31 -8.43 -4.46
N GLY A 79 -17.79 -8.40 -3.24
CA GLY A 79 -18.62 -8.46 -2.03
C GLY A 79 -19.49 -7.22 -1.89
N THR A 80 -20.32 -7.15 -0.83
CA THR A 80 -21.11 -5.96 -0.53
C THR A 80 -20.15 -4.83 -0.12
N GLU A 81 -19.65 -4.10 -1.11
CA GLU A 81 -18.67 -3.04 -0.92
C GLU A 81 -19.38 -1.68 -0.91
N SER A 82 -19.25 -0.93 0.16
CA SER A 82 -19.52 0.50 0.16
C SER A 82 -18.20 1.25 0.21
N SER A 83 -17.96 2.14 -0.74
CA SER A 83 -16.74 2.95 -0.79
C SER A 83 -17.01 4.35 -0.26
N VAL A 84 -16.25 4.77 0.74
CA VAL A 84 -16.23 6.16 1.21
C VAL A 84 -14.80 6.64 1.10
N THR A 85 -14.55 7.59 0.22
CA THR A 85 -13.25 8.22 -0.01
C THR A 85 -12.18 7.21 -0.49
N ASP A 86 -11.11 6.98 0.25
CA ASP A 86 -9.99 6.09 -0.10
C ASP A 86 -10.05 4.71 0.58
N GLN A 87 -11.15 4.39 1.27
CA GLN A 87 -11.31 3.14 2.00
C GLN A 87 -12.56 2.38 1.53
N TYR A 88 -12.43 1.07 1.49
CA TYR A 88 -13.54 0.15 1.32
C TYR A 88 -13.98 -0.37 2.68
N TYR A 89 -15.28 -0.29 2.92
CA TYR A 89 -15.94 -0.99 4.01
C TYR A 89 -16.45 -2.32 3.48
N ARG A 90 -15.87 -3.40 3.95
CA ARG A 90 -16.28 -4.74 3.58
C ARG A 90 -17.16 -5.31 4.68
N ASN A 91 -18.24 -6.00 4.28
CA ASN A 91 -19.19 -6.66 5.17
C ASN A 91 -19.42 -8.08 4.67
N ASP A 92 -18.73 -9.03 5.27
CA ASP A 92 -18.83 -10.44 4.94
C ASP A 92 -19.74 -11.13 5.94
N VAL A 93 -20.67 -11.97 5.45
CA VAL A 93 -21.68 -12.66 6.26
C VAL A 93 -21.39 -14.15 6.29
N PHE A 94 -21.37 -14.70 7.49
CA PHE A 94 -21.12 -16.11 7.75
C PHE A 94 -22.23 -16.73 8.56
N SER A 95 -22.47 -18.04 8.34
CA SER A 95 -23.27 -18.89 9.23
C SER A 95 -22.33 -19.90 9.87
N VAL A 96 -22.14 -19.81 11.18
CA VAL A 96 -21.12 -20.57 11.89
C VAL A 96 -21.79 -21.60 12.83
N ARG A 97 -21.55 -22.89 12.53
CA ARG A 97 -22.07 -23.99 13.33
C ARG A 97 -21.24 -24.17 14.62
N PRO A 98 -21.78 -24.91 15.60
CA PRO A 98 -21.00 -25.32 16.77
C PRO A 98 -19.72 -26.05 16.38
N TYR A 99 -18.63 -25.79 17.08
CA TYR A 99 -17.34 -26.48 16.94
C TYR A 99 -16.80 -26.51 15.50
N THR A 100 -17.06 -25.43 14.72
CA THR A 100 -16.59 -25.35 13.35
C THR A 100 -15.60 -24.20 13.17
N ARG A 101 -14.68 -24.42 12.23
CA ARG A 101 -13.72 -23.42 11.77
C ARG A 101 -13.95 -23.14 10.28
N HIS A 102 -14.15 -21.88 9.96
CA HIS A 102 -14.28 -21.40 8.58
C HIS A 102 -13.03 -20.61 8.23
N ILE A 103 -12.43 -20.93 7.09
CA ILE A 103 -11.30 -20.18 6.52
C ILE A 103 -11.72 -19.74 5.13
N ARG A 104 -11.69 -18.45 4.88
CA ARG A 104 -11.96 -17.84 3.58
C ARG A 104 -10.72 -17.08 3.11
N SER A 105 -10.33 -17.29 1.86
CA SER A 105 -9.24 -16.56 1.22
C SER A 105 -9.82 -15.54 0.26
N LEU A 106 -9.50 -14.28 0.47
CA LEU A 106 -9.90 -13.15 -0.36
C LEU A 106 -8.72 -12.72 -1.20
N ARG A 107 -8.77 -12.97 -2.51
CA ARG A 107 -7.72 -12.55 -3.44
C ARG A 107 -7.84 -11.07 -3.78
N PHE A 108 -6.71 -10.38 -3.78
CA PHE A 108 -6.63 -8.98 -4.17
C PHE A 108 -5.33 -8.68 -4.90
N THR A 109 -5.36 -7.63 -5.72
CA THR A 109 -4.18 -7.12 -6.43
C THR A 109 -3.75 -5.77 -5.86
N CYS A 110 -2.45 -5.59 -5.62
CA CYS A 110 -1.87 -4.36 -5.09
C CYS A 110 -1.68 -3.31 -6.20
N LYS A 111 -2.56 -2.31 -6.30
CA LYS A 111 -2.48 -1.27 -7.35
C LYS A 111 -1.37 -0.25 -7.09
N LYS A 112 -1.08 0.05 -5.83
CA LYS A 112 -0.14 1.10 -5.44
C LYS A 112 0.87 0.57 -4.42
N ARG A 113 2.12 1.05 -4.50
CA ARG A 113 3.13 0.80 -3.47
C ARG A 113 2.77 1.52 -2.19
N GLY A 114 3.12 0.95 -1.04
CA GLY A 114 2.88 1.58 0.25
C GLY A 114 2.81 0.59 1.40
N PHE A 115 2.46 1.11 2.56
CA PHE A 115 2.21 0.34 3.76
C PHE A 115 0.70 0.27 4.01
N TYR A 116 0.18 -0.94 4.13
CA TYR A 116 -1.24 -1.21 4.37
C TYR A 116 -1.39 -1.91 5.69
N ARG A 117 -2.32 -1.44 6.51
CA ARG A 117 -2.59 -1.98 7.83
C ARG A 117 -4.09 -2.09 8.06
N ILE A 118 -4.51 -3.19 8.68
CA ILE A 118 -5.86 -3.39 9.17
C ILE A 118 -5.77 -3.33 10.69
N ASN A 119 -6.38 -2.29 11.31
CA ASN A 119 -6.22 -1.99 12.73
C ASN A 119 -7.29 -2.64 13.60
N GLY A 120 -8.35 -3.15 13.01
CA GLY A 120 -9.46 -3.75 13.74
C GLY A 120 -10.53 -4.28 12.83
N LEU A 121 -11.40 -5.06 13.39
CA LEU A 121 -12.60 -5.55 12.75
C LEU A 121 -13.79 -5.45 13.70
N ASP A 122 -14.96 -5.21 13.16
CA ASP A 122 -16.22 -5.24 13.88
C ASP A 122 -16.97 -6.51 13.53
N VAL A 123 -17.32 -7.26 14.55
CA VAL A 123 -18.10 -8.47 14.43
C VAL A 123 -19.49 -8.18 14.96
N VAL A 124 -20.51 -8.53 14.18
CA VAL A 124 -21.91 -8.37 14.58
C VAL A 124 -22.60 -9.72 14.46
N ALA A 125 -22.97 -10.30 15.59
CA ALA A 125 -23.74 -11.53 15.63
C ALA A 125 -25.24 -11.23 15.67
N GLY A 126 -26.02 -12.04 14.97
CA GLY A 126 -27.50 -12.09 15.15
C GLY A 126 -27.86 -13.19 16.13
N ASP A 127 -28.86 -12.96 16.97
CA ASP A 127 -29.42 -13.99 17.84
C ASP A 127 -30.09 -15.11 17.00
N LEU A 128 -30.57 -16.18 17.64
CA LEU A 128 -31.17 -17.32 16.94
C LEU A 128 -32.39 -16.94 16.10
N PHE A 129 -33.13 -15.92 16.50
CA PHE A 129 -34.31 -15.44 15.78
C PHE A 129 -34.04 -14.18 14.95
N LEU A 130 -32.79 -13.70 14.92
CA LEU A 130 -32.34 -12.50 14.18
C LEU A 130 -33.08 -11.22 14.60
N THR A 131 -33.51 -11.16 15.88
CA THR A 131 -34.22 -10.02 16.43
C THR A 131 -33.30 -8.95 16.98
N HIS A 132 -32.13 -9.36 17.47
CA HIS A 132 -31.12 -8.44 18.02
C HIS A 132 -29.77 -8.61 17.31
N GLU A 133 -29.13 -7.48 17.05
CA GLU A 133 -27.75 -7.43 16.57
C GLU A 133 -26.82 -7.12 17.76
N LEU A 134 -25.80 -7.95 17.91
CA LEU A 134 -24.83 -7.91 19.00
C LEU A 134 -23.46 -7.52 18.43
N PRO A 135 -23.09 -6.24 18.46
CA PRO A 135 -21.80 -5.77 17.93
C PRO A 135 -20.68 -5.97 18.94
N LYS A 136 -19.48 -6.31 18.44
CA LYS A 136 -18.22 -6.34 19.18
C LYS A 136 -17.06 -5.96 18.29
N SER A 137 -16.24 -5.01 18.72
CA SER A 137 -15.01 -4.65 18.04
C SER A 137 -13.85 -5.49 18.57
N LEU A 138 -13.08 -6.05 17.65
CA LEU A 138 -11.89 -6.86 17.95
C LEU A 138 -10.64 -6.16 17.41
N PRO A 139 -9.57 -6.04 18.22
CA PRO A 139 -8.31 -5.53 17.74
C PRO A 139 -7.65 -6.54 16.79
N VAL A 140 -7.28 -6.08 15.62
CA VAL A 140 -6.51 -6.85 14.65
C VAL A 140 -5.33 -5.99 14.22
N ASP A 141 -4.16 -6.56 14.15
CA ASP A 141 -2.98 -5.92 13.62
C ASP A 141 -2.41 -6.77 12.49
N SER A 142 -2.90 -6.53 11.29
CA SER A 142 -2.41 -7.18 10.09
C SER A 142 -1.79 -6.17 9.15
N GLN A 143 -0.54 -6.42 8.74
CA GLN A 143 0.31 -5.46 8.02
C GLN A 143 0.81 -6.06 6.72
N LEU A 144 0.84 -5.23 5.66
CA LEU A 144 1.36 -5.60 4.35
C LEU A 144 2.22 -4.47 3.79
N TYR A 145 3.47 -4.78 3.44
CA TYR A 145 4.38 -3.90 2.74
C TYR A 145 4.35 -4.18 1.24
N VAL A 146 3.97 -3.19 0.44
CA VAL A 146 3.96 -3.30 -1.02
C VAL A 146 5.11 -2.49 -1.60
N TYR A 147 6.11 -3.19 -2.12
CA TYR A 147 7.29 -2.61 -2.73
C TYR A 147 7.02 -2.12 -4.17
N PRO A 148 7.76 -1.13 -4.65
CA PRO A 148 7.69 -0.75 -6.04
C PRO A 148 8.17 -1.90 -6.94
N ARG A 149 7.56 -2.03 -8.10
CA ARG A 149 8.03 -2.98 -9.11
C ARG A 149 9.41 -2.53 -9.61
N PRO A 150 10.43 -3.40 -9.56
CA PRO A 150 11.73 -3.05 -10.10
C PRO A 150 11.61 -2.76 -11.59
N PHE A 151 12.23 -1.68 -12.02
CA PHE A 151 12.28 -1.31 -13.43
C PHE A 151 13.21 -2.28 -14.16
N ARG A 152 12.68 -3.09 -15.05
CA ARG A 152 13.43 -4.00 -15.93
C ARG A 152 13.38 -3.47 -17.35
N GLY A 153 14.01 -2.32 -17.61
CA GLY A 153 14.05 -1.73 -18.95
C GLY A 153 15.46 -1.60 -19.47
N MET A 154 15.67 -1.83 -20.76
CA MET A 154 16.96 -1.57 -21.44
C MET A 154 17.36 -0.08 -21.43
N ASP A 155 16.42 0.81 -21.16
CA ASP A 155 16.63 2.27 -21.14
C ASP A 155 17.26 2.80 -19.86
N PHE A 156 17.51 1.95 -18.87
CA PHE A 156 18.15 2.38 -17.63
C PHE A 156 19.55 2.97 -17.87
N ASN A 157 20.31 2.38 -18.80
CA ASN A 157 21.62 2.89 -19.20
C ASN A 157 21.51 4.27 -19.90
N GLY A 158 20.47 4.50 -20.70
CA GLY A 158 20.20 5.80 -21.32
C GLY A 158 19.83 6.86 -20.28
N ALA A 159 18.96 6.52 -19.34
CA ALA A 159 18.58 7.39 -18.24
C ALA A 159 19.76 7.69 -17.30
N LEU A 160 20.59 6.70 -16.97
CA LEU A 160 21.81 6.89 -16.19
C LEU A 160 22.83 7.78 -16.90
N ARG A 161 23.05 7.61 -18.22
CA ARG A 161 23.92 8.50 -19.01
C ARG A 161 23.41 9.93 -19.02
N GLN A 162 22.08 10.13 -19.10
CA GLN A 162 21.48 11.47 -18.97
C GLN A 162 21.67 12.07 -17.57
N LEU A 163 21.58 11.25 -16.49
CA LEU A 163 21.83 11.68 -15.13
C LEU A 163 23.29 12.00 -14.86
N ASN A 164 24.20 11.22 -15.43
CA ASN A 164 25.65 11.42 -15.26
C ASN A 164 26.23 12.54 -16.14
N GLY A 165 25.38 13.24 -16.90
CA GLY A 165 25.82 14.38 -17.72
C GLY A 165 26.63 13.99 -18.97
N GLU A 166 26.73 12.70 -19.32
CA GLU A 166 27.49 12.22 -20.51
C GLU A 166 26.81 12.55 -21.84
N VAL A 167 25.66 13.21 -21.82
CA VAL A 167 25.04 13.72 -23.04
C VAL A 167 25.76 15.02 -23.43
N ALA A 168 26.66 14.94 -24.39
CA ALA A 168 27.27 16.10 -25.01
C ALA A 168 26.16 17.02 -25.56
N THR A 169 25.83 18.06 -24.84
CA THR A 169 24.91 19.09 -25.33
C THR A 169 25.68 20.07 -26.17
N LYS A 170 25.26 20.30 -27.42
CA LYS A 170 25.75 21.37 -28.29
C LYS A 170 25.47 22.80 -27.77
N ARG A 171 24.89 22.95 -26.61
CA ARG A 171 24.61 24.24 -25.95
C ARG A 171 25.77 24.57 -24.99
N HIS A 172 26.56 25.55 -25.31
CA HIS A 172 27.55 26.19 -24.45
C HIS A 172 26.82 26.88 -23.30
N LEU A 173 26.74 26.24 -22.14
CA LEU A 173 26.01 26.83 -21.00
C LEU A 173 26.93 27.47 -19.97
N GLN A 174 28.12 26.97 -19.74
CA GLN A 174 29.10 27.59 -18.85
C GLN A 174 30.47 26.96 -19.03
N GLU A 175 31.53 27.78 -19.08
CA GLU A 175 32.90 27.28 -19.09
C GLU A 175 33.25 26.69 -17.72
N ASP A 176 33.80 25.47 -17.71
CA ASP A 176 34.30 24.85 -16.49
C ASP A 176 35.76 25.27 -16.26
N PRO A 177 36.07 26.03 -15.20
CA PRO A 177 37.41 26.48 -14.92
C PRO A 177 38.40 25.35 -14.62
N PHE A 178 37.89 24.14 -14.30
CA PHE A 178 38.71 22.99 -13.94
C PHE A 178 38.95 22.02 -15.10
N GLU A 179 38.16 22.10 -16.19
CA GLU A 179 38.29 21.24 -17.33
C GLU A 179 39.17 21.92 -18.39
N TYR A 180 40.39 21.41 -18.57
CA TYR A 180 41.36 21.91 -19.54
C TYR A 180 41.35 21.02 -20.77
N LEU A 181 40.98 21.61 -21.94
CA LEU A 181 40.93 20.91 -23.22
C LEU A 181 42.22 21.04 -24.04
N GLY A 182 42.92 22.17 -23.92
CA GLY A 182 44.14 22.40 -24.72
C GLY A 182 44.52 23.88 -24.78
N ILE A 183 45.46 24.16 -25.71
CA ILE A 183 45.93 25.52 -25.99
C ILE A 183 45.53 25.84 -27.42
N ARG A 184 44.95 27.02 -27.66
CA ARG A 184 44.64 27.57 -28.99
C ARG A 184 45.18 28.97 -29.17
N GLU A 185 45.10 29.49 -30.38
CA GLU A 185 45.45 30.87 -30.68
C GLU A 185 44.49 31.84 -30.06
N TYR A 186 45.01 33.00 -29.64
CA TYR A 186 44.24 34.09 -29.05
C TYR A 186 43.34 34.71 -30.12
N THR A 187 42.10 35.01 -29.74
CA THR A 187 41.15 35.79 -30.52
C THR A 187 40.71 37.04 -29.76
N PRO A 188 40.30 38.15 -30.44
CA PRO A 188 39.87 39.37 -29.78
C PRO A 188 38.70 39.24 -28.79
N ARG A 189 38.07 38.10 -28.77
CA ARG A 189 36.97 37.77 -27.87
C ARG A 189 37.43 37.14 -26.55
N ASP A 190 38.70 36.76 -26.47
CA ASP A 190 39.26 36.07 -25.30
C ASP A 190 39.74 37.08 -24.26
N THR A 191 39.61 36.72 -22.99
CA THR A 191 40.10 37.54 -21.90
C THR A 191 41.62 37.36 -21.74
N LEU A 192 42.33 38.45 -21.44
CA LEU A 192 43.77 38.42 -21.17
C LEU A 192 44.12 37.54 -19.95
N ARG A 193 43.14 37.27 -19.09
CA ARG A 193 43.30 36.40 -17.94
C ARG A 193 43.54 34.93 -18.33
N ASP A 194 43.03 34.50 -19.48
CA ASP A 194 43.10 33.12 -19.95
C ASP A 194 44.31 32.87 -20.83
N VAL A 195 45.16 33.90 -21.04
CA VAL A 195 46.38 33.79 -21.83
C VAL A 195 47.39 32.89 -21.14
N ASN A 196 47.89 31.92 -21.89
CA ASN A 196 48.99 31.04 -21.46
C ASN A 196 50.34 31.67 -21.77
N TRP A 197 50.87 32.46 -20.84
CA TRP A 197 52.13 33.18 -21.02
C TRP A 197 53.33 32.28 -21.32
N LYS A 198 53.35 31.06 -20.81
CA LYS A 198 54.40 30.08 -21.06
C LYS A 198 54.35 29.53 -22.48
N ALA A 199 53.21 29.27 -23.03
CA ALA A 199 53.03 28.84 -24.44
C ALA A 199 53.30 30.01 -25.39
N THR A 200 52.83 31.21 -25.09
CA THR A 200 53.06 32.47 -25.80
C THR A 200 54.54 32.74 -25.93
N ALA A 201 55.34 32.65 -24.84
CA ALA A 201 56.79 32.89 -24.85
C ALA A 201 57.57 31.87 -25.72
N ARG A 202 57.03 30.67 -25.91
CA ARG A 202 57.68 29.64 -26.76
C ARG A 202 57.34 29.77 -28.23
N SER A 203 56.15 30.21 -28.57
CA SER A 203 55.66 30.30 -29.96
C SER A 203 55.85 31.68 -30.58
N GLY A 204 56.03 32.70 -29.74
CA GLY A 204 56.05 34.12 -30.19
C GLY A 204 54.65 34.71 -30.48
N GLU A 205 53.60 33.94 -30.40
CA GLU A 205 52.22 34.32 -30.69
C GLU A 205 51.36 34.14 -29.43
N LEU A 206 50.35 35.01 -29.23
CA LEU A 206 49.47 34.90 -28.10
C LEU A 206 48.66 33.59 -28.13
N LYS A 207 48.80 32.78 -27.08
CA LYS A 207 48.09 31.52 -26.89
C LYS A 207 47.21 31.55 -25.69
N VAL A 208 46.00 30.94 -25.77
CA VAL A 208 44.97 30.90 -24.72
C VAL A 208 44.71 29.48 -24.31
N ASN A 209 44.47 29.28 -23.02
CA ASN A 209 43.98 28.02 -22.47
C ASN A 209 42.51 27.81 -22.86
N GLN A 210 42.21 26.72 -23.56
CA GLN A 210 40.86 26.34 -23.91
C GLN A 210 40.25 25.49 -22.76
N LYS A 211 39.17 25.96 -22.23
CA LYS A 211 38.41 25.28 -21.16
C LYS A 211 37.24 24.49 -21.75
N GLY A 212 36.85 23.42 -21.07
CA GLY A 212 35.67 22.65 -21.40
C GLY A 212 34.38 23.37 -20.95
N CYS A 213 33.27 22.95 -21.53
CA CYS A 213 31.95 23.45 -21.13
C CYS A 213 31.15 22.31 -20.55
N THR A 214 30.75 22.42 -19.29
CA THR A 214 29.89 21.46 -18.64
C THR A 214 28.47 22.02 -18.46
N ALA A 215 27.47 21.17 -18.70
CA ALA A 215 26.08 21.47 -18.42
C ALA A 215 25.74 21.05 -16.98
N GLN A 216 25.66 22.00 -16.07
CA GLN A 216 25.24 21.72 -14.70
C GLN A 216 23.75 21.42 -14.69
N ARG A 217 23.37 20.18 -14.39
CA ARG A 217 21.98 19.78 -14.15
C ARG A 217 21.77 19.56 -12.67
N SER A 218 20.85 20.32 -12.07
CA SER A 218 20.37 20.02 -10.74
C SER A 218 19.32 18.89 -10.81
N VAL A 219 19.60 17.76 -10.17
CA VAL A 219 18.63 16.68 -10.01
C VAL A 219 17.91 16.89 -8.68
N ARG A 220 16.59 17.13 -8.73
CA ARG A 220 15.75 17.20 -7.54
C ARG A 220 15.12 15.83 -7.36
N LEU A 221 15.52 15.09 -6.32
CA LEU A 221 14.85 13.87 -5.88
C LEU A 221 13.62 14.27 -5.05
N VAL A 222 12.42 13.86 -5.50
CA VAL A 222 11.15 14.08 -4.80
C VAL A 222 10.65 12.75 -4.22
#